data_955b7e330990b30ec313ae00b7bcea4e
#
_entry.id   955b7e330990b30ec313ae00b7bcea4e
#
_cell.length_a   1.000
_cell.length_b   1.000
_cell.length_c   1.000
_cell.angle_alpha   90.00
_cell.angle_beta   90.00
_cell.angle_gamma   90.00
#
_symmetry.space_group_name_H-M   'P 1'
#
loop_
_entity.id
_entity.type
_entity.pdbx_description
1 polymer ?
#
loop_
_entity_poly.entity_id
_entity_poly.type
_entity_poly.pdbx_seq_one_letter_code
_entity_poly.pdbx_strand_id
1 'polypeptide(L)'
;MDHIDSKFIGIISSRLAKFKRVKSDLYTFRCPICGDSKKSKNKTRGYLYSVKANINFKCHNCGASMSFNNFLKNLDSVVHKQYTMEKFKQGHTGRNFVTEEPKFIFEAPKFTKKIDLPKASKDPRPEGYLVARKLDPQKFYFAEHFKKWVNSHKHTFSSTKYDETRIIIPLFYNQNLVGVQGRTLEIANPKVVKYITVMFDDDAPKIYGLDEVQKDQTVYVTEGPFDSTFIRNAIAMCGADADVSRWGINNPVWIYDNEPRNAEIVARIKRNITNNQRVVIWPSDIEEKDINEMVLSGLDVQSMIESNTYSGLEATLKFTTWKKI
;
A
#
# COMPACT_ATOMS: atom_id res chain seq x y z
N MET A 1 -16.96 25.32 -5.83
CA MET A 1 -16.60 24.97 -7.23
C MET A 1 -16.96 26.15 -8.09
N ASP A 2 -15.99 26.66 -8.82
CA ASP A 2 -16.12 27.77 -9.77
C ASP A 2 -16.83 27.30 -11.05
N HIS A 3 -17.48 28.25 -11.75
CA HIS A 3 -18.17 28.02 -13.03
C HIS A 3 -17.20 27.47 -14.11
N ILE A 4 -15.95 27.98 -14.16
CA ILE A 4 -14.93 27.50 -15.11
C ILE A 4 -14.57 26.05 -14.81
N ASP A 5 -14.37 25.69 -13.53
CA ASP A 5 -14.05 24.32 -13.14
C ASP A 5 -15.16 23.36 -13.58
N SER A 6 -16.43 23.74 -13.36
CA SER A 6 -17.60 22.95 -13.77
C SER A 6 -17.65 22.75 -15.28
N LYS A 7 -17.39 23.81 -16.06
CA LYS A 7 -17.33 23.76 -17.52
C LYS A 7 -16.26 22.78 -18.00
N PHE A 8 -15.06 22.87 -17.46
CA PHE A 8 -13.95 22.03 -17.90
C PHE A 8 -14.07 20.57 -17.41
N ILE A 9 -14.70 20.32 -16.27
CA ILE A 9 -15.12 18.96 -15.87
C ILE A 9 -16.09 18.38 -16.92
N GLY A 10 -17.06 19.17 -17.37
CA GLY A 10 -17.97 18.77 -18.46
C GLY A 10 -17.23 18.41 -19.75
N ILE A 11 -16.26 19.24 -20.16
CA ILE A 11 -15.47 19.01 -21.39
C ILE A 11 -14.67 17.69 -21.32
N ILE A 12 -14.06 17.37 -20.17
CA ILE A 12 -13.25 16.15 -20.05
C ILE A 12 -14.07 14.92 -19.69
N SER A 13 -15.34 15.05 -19.34
CA SER A 13 -16.19 13.95 -18.88
C SER A 13 -16.27 12.79 -19.89
N SER A 14 -16.34 13.09 -21.19
CA SER A 14 -16.39 12.12 -22.28
C SER A 14 -15.07 11.34 -22.47
N ARG A 15 -13.96 11.88 -21.98
CA ARG A 15 -12.62 11.27 -22.06
C ARG A 15 -12.27 10.42 -20.83
N LEU A 16 -13.11 10.48 -19.78
CA LEU A 16 -12.93 9.73 -18.55
C LEU A 16 -13.84 8.51 -18.55
N ALA A 17 -13.25 7.34 -18.68
CA ALA A 17 -14.01 6.08 -18.71
C ALA A 17 -14.86 5.92 -17.45
N LYS A 18 -16.15 5.63 -17.63
CA LYS A 18 -17.15 5.47 -16.55
C LYS A 18 -17.28 6.70 -15.65
N PHE A 19 -17.17 7.88 -16.23
CA PHE A 19 -17.43 9.13 -15.52
C PHE A 19 -18.85 9.17 -14.95
N LYS A 20 -18.97 9.49 -13.66
CA LYS A 20 -20.26 9.62 -12.98
C LYS A 20 -20.19 10.75 -11.95
N ARG A 21 -21.20 11.61 -11.95
CA ARG A 21 -21.41 12.58 -10.87
C ARG A 21 -22.07 11.87 -9.67
N VAL A 22 -21.47 11.93 -8.49
CA VAL A 22 -21.96 11.32 -7.26
C VAL A 22 -22.71 12.35 -6.42
N LYS A 23 -22.15 13.57 -6.33
CA LYS A 23 -22.73 14.73 -5.62
C LYS A 23 -22.46 15.99 -6.45
N SER A 24 -22.95 17.14 -5.98
CA SER A 24 -22.76 18.44 -6.66
C SER A 24 -21.29 18.76 -6.98
N ASP A 25 -20.37 18.30 -6.15
CA ASP A 25 -18.96 18.61 -6.16
C ASP A 25 -18.05 17.36 -6.06
N LEU A 26 -18.61 16.16 -6.35
CA LEU A 26 -17.91 14.90 -6.32
C LEU A 26 -18.22 14.07 -7.57
N TYR A 27 -17.15 13.69 -8.28
CA TYR A 27 -17.23 12.87 -9.48
C TYR A 27 -16.33 11.65 -9.33
N THR A 28 -16.74 10.51 -9.91
CA THR A 28 -15.93 9.28 -9.95
C THR A 28 -15.75 8.82 -11.40
N PHE A 29 -14.62 8.18 -11.67
CA PHE A 29 -14.29 7.62 -12.99
C PHE A 29 -13.15 6.63 -12.86
N ARG A 30 -12.89 5.88 -13.93
CA ARG A 30 -11.69 5.06 -14.00
C ARG A 30 -10.46 5.95 -14.15
N CYS A 31 -9.48 5.77 -13.27
CA CYS A 31 -8.28 6.59 -13.26
C CYS A 31 -7.55 6.53 -14.62
N PRO A 32 -7.32 7.64 -15.31
CA PRO A 32 -6.63 7.65 -16.60
C PRO A 32 -5.11 7.37 -16.46
N ILE A 33 -4.55 7.55 -15.25
CA ILE A 33 -3.12 7.36 -14.99
C ILE A 33 -2.77 5.87 -14.85
N CYS A 34 -3.54 5.12 -14.03
CA CYS A 34 -3.24 3.71 -13.76
C CYS A 34 -4.23 2.72 -14.42
N GLY A 35 -5.24 3.20 -15.13
CA GLY A 35 -6.27 2.36 -15.73
C GLY A 35 -7.17 1.64 -14.73
N ASP A 36 -7.03 1.94 -13.42
CA ASP A 36 -7.77 1.28 -12.33
C ASP A 36 -7.50 -0.25 -12.25
N SER A 37 -8.47 -1.07 -11.86
CA SER A 37 -8.31 -2.51 -11.75
C SER A 37 -8.27 -3.22 -13.11
N LYS A 38 -7.25 -4.05 -13.35
CA LYS A 38 -7.18 -4.92 -14.54
C LYS A 38 -8.22 -6.06 -14.47
N LYS A 39 -8.52 -6.56 -13.26
CA LYS A 39 -9.47 -7.67 -13.03
C LYS A 39 -10.94 -7.26 -13.12
N SER A 40 -11.26 -5.99 -12.88
CA SER A 40 -12.65 -5.50 -12.90
C SER A 40 -12.76 -4.20 -13.68
N LYS A 41 -13.41 -4.26 -14.84
CA LYS A 41 -13.70 -3.10 -15.69
C LYS A 41 -14.74 -2.14 -15.06
N ASN A 42 -15.36 -2.53 -13.93
CA ASN A 42 -16.42 -1.75 -13.28
C ASN A 42 -15.93 -0.85 -12.15
N LYS A 43 -14.71 -1.02 -11.66
CA LYS A 43 -14.17 -0.18 -10.58
C LYS A 43 -13.82 1.21 -11.08
N THR A 44 -14.22 2.22 -10.29
CA THR A 44 -13.95 3.64 -10.53
C THR A 44 -13.35 4.22 -9.26
N ARG A 45 -12.02 4.39 -9.21
CA ARG A 45 -11.26 4.84 -8.03
C ARG A 45 -10.54 6.17 -8.26
N GLY A 46 -10.73 6.77 -9.42
CA GLY A 46 -10.39 8.16 -9.68
C GLY A 46 -11.52 9.07 -9.24
N TYR A 47 -11.20 10.17 -8.55
CA TYR A 47 -12.16 11.14 -8.02
C TYR A 47 -11.74 12.56 -8.39
N LEU A 48 -12.71 13.39 -8.78
CA LEU A 48 -12.60 14.84 -8.70
C LEU A 48 -13.54 15.33 -7.60
N TYR A 49 -13.01 16.16 -6.71
CA TYR A 49 -13.74 16.64 -5.53
C TYR A 49 -13.31 18.07 -5.18
N SER A 50 -14.22 18.82 -4.56
CA SER A 50 -13.97 20.20 -4.14
C SER A 50 -13.40 20.28 -2.74
N VAL A 51 -12.35 21.09 -2.58
CA VAL A 51 -11.81 21.48 -1.26
C VAL A 51 -11.62 22.99 -1.27
N LYS A 52 -12.29 23.72 -0.37
CA LYS A 52 -12.20 25.18 -0.26
C LYS A 52 -12.30 25.90 -1.61
N ALA A 53 -13.32 25.58 -2.41
CA ALA A 53 -13.58 26.11 -3.75
C ALA A 53 -12.65 25.61 -4.87
N ASN A 54 -11.58 24.91 -4.61
CA ASN A 54 -10.69 24.33 -5.62
C ASN A 54 -11.05 22.87 -5.91
N ILE A 55 -10.90 22.44 -7.15
CA ILE A 55 -11.07 21.04 -7.54
C ILE A 55 -9.73 20.32 -7.48
N ASN A 56 -9.74 19.14 -6.86
CA ASN A 56 -8.60 18.23 -6.77
C ASN A 56 -8.93 16.87 -7.36
N PHE A 57 -7.91 16.22 -7.90
CA PHE A 57 -7.95 14.84 -8.34
C PHE A 57 -7.26 13.94 -7.31
N LYS A 58 -7.86 12.79 -7.01
CA LYS A 58 -7.21 11.70 -6.24
C LYS A 58 -7.63 10.35 -6.81
N CYS A 59 -6.69 9.43 -6.89
CA CYS A 59 -6.96 8.04 -7.22
C CYS A 59 -6.65 7.14 -6.02
N HIS A 60 -7.65 6.40 -5.54
CA HIS A 60 -7.48 5.45 -4.44
C HIS A 60 -6.84 4.11 -4.85
N ASN A 61 -6.49 3.94 -6.13
CA ASN A 61 -5.78 2.75 -6.61
C ASN A 61 -4.26 2.97 -6.70
N CYS A 62 -3.82 4.06 -7.32
CA CYS A 62 -2.40 4.36 -7.50
C CYS A 62 -1.88 5.46 -6.58
N GLY A 63 -2.73 6.04 -5.73
CA GLY A 63 -2.34 7.13 -4.81
C GLY A 63 -2.10 8.48 -5.47
N ALA A 64 -2.18 8.59 -6.80
CA ALA A 64 -1.97 9.87 -7.50
C ALA A 64 -2.95 10.93 -6.98
N SER A 65 -2.42 12.09 -6.58
CA SER A 65 -3.18 13.23 -6.08
C SER A 65 -2.59 14.52 -6.63
N MET A 66 -3.45 15.41 -7.15
CA MET A 66 -3.00 16.68 -7.73
C MET A 66 -4.16 17.67 -7.89
N SER A 67 -3.82 18.96 -8.09
CA SER A 67 -4.81 19.97 -8.43
C SER A 67 -5.46 19.68 -9.77
N PHE A 68 -6.67 20.22 -10.00
CA PHE A 68 -7.39 20.08 -11.26
C PHE A 68 -6.58 20.61 -12.46
N ASN A 69 -5.85 21.72 -12.26
CA ASN A 69 -4.95 22.26 -13.27
C ASN A 69 -3.87 21.25 -13.71
N ASN A 70 -3.22 20.60 -12.77
CA ASN A 70 -2.21 19.57 -13.06
C ASN A 70 -2.84 18.30 -13.65
N PHE A 71 -4.06 17.96 -13.22
CA PHE A 71 -4.79 16.84 -13.79
C PHE A 71 -5.12 17.07 -15.26
N LEU A 72 -5.61 18.27 -15.63
CA LEU A 72 -5.85 18.65 -17.01
C LEU A 72 -4.57 18.63 -17.84
N LYS A 73 -3.45 19.13 -17.30
CA LYS A 73 -2.15 19.10 -17.97
C LYS A 73 -1.71 17.68 -18.34
N ASN A 74 -1.97 16.72 -17.45
CA ASN A 74 -1.64 15.31 -17.68
C ASN A 74 -2.63 14.59 -18.59
N LEU A 75 -3.89 15.04 -18.63
CA LEU A 75 -4.95 14.40 -19.40
C LEU A 75 -4.97 14.91 -20.86
N ASP A 76 -4.90 16.22 -21.06
CA ASP A 76 -4.95 16.87 -22.34
C ASP A 76 -4.36 18.29 -22.30
N SER A 77 -3.23 18.47 -22.98
CA SER A 77 -2.51 19.74 -23.00
C SER A 77 -3.27 20.87 -23.69
N VAL A 78 -4.16 20.56 -24.62
CA VAL A 78 -4.98 21.57 -25.33
C VAL A 78 -6.06 22.09 -24.40
N VAL A 79 -6.80 21.19 -23.75
CA VAL A 79 -7.82 21.55 -22.75
C VAL A 79 -7.19 22.31 -21.58
N HIS A 80 -6.00 21.90 -21.14
CA HIS A 80 -5.25 22.60 -20.09
C HIS A 80 -4.94 24.06 -20.49
N LYS A 81 -4.45 24.29 -21.72
CA LYS A 81 -4.18 25.67 -22.21
C LYS A 81 -5.45 26.52 -22.23
N GLN A 82 -6.57 25.97 -22.71
CA GLN A 82 -7.85 26.65 -22.71
C GLN A 82 -8.33 27.01 -21.29
N TYR A 83 -8.22 26.05 -20.35
CA TYR A 83 -8.55 26.25 -18.93
C TYR A 83 -7.73 27.38 -18.32
N THR A 84 -6.41 27.34 -18.52
CA THR A 84 -5.48 28.35 -17.97
C THR A 84 -5.77 29.74 -18.54
N MET A 85 -6.05 29.82 -19.83
CA MET A 85 -6.37 31.09 -20.52
C MET A 85 -7.71 31.65 -20.02
N GLU A 86 -8.72 30.81 -19.80
CA GLU A 86 -10.02 31.25 -19.29
C GLU A 86 -9.96 31.72 -17.83
N LYS A 87 -9.19 31.03 -16.98
CA LYS A 87 -8.89 31.47 -15.62
C LYS A 87 -8.16 32.82 -15.62
N PHE A 88 -7.20 33.00 -16.52
CA PHE A 88 -6.47 34.28 -16.70
C PHE A 88 -7.40 35.45 -17.09
N LYS A 89 -8.31 35.23 -18.05
CA LYS A 89 -9.25 36.25 -18.50
C LYS A 89 -10.21 36.74 -17.41
N GLN A 90 -10.48 35.88 -16.39
CA GLN A 90 -11.32 36.24 -15.26
C GLN A 90 -10.54 36.80 -14.05
N GLY A 91 -9.28 37.22 -14.28
CA GLY A 91 -8.46 37.85 -13.21
C GLY A 91 -7.83 36.86 -12.22
N HIS A 92 -7.96 35.56 -12.44
CA HIS A 92 -7.25 34.54 -11.65
C HIS A 92 -5.81 34.39 -12.14
N THR A 93 -5.01 35.46 -12.07
CA THR A 93 -3.60 35.44 -12.50
C THR A 93 -2.74 34.74 -11.47
N GLY A 94 -1.99 33.73 -11.91
CA GLY A 94 -1.12 32.91 -11.08
C GLY A 94 0.13 33.57 -10.48
N ARG A 95 0.23 34.91 -10.38
CA ARG A 95 1.42 35.58 -9.84
C ARG A 95 1.24 36.28 -8.48
N ASN A 96 0.02 36.44 -7.98
CA ASN A 96 -0.26 37.04 -6.68
C ASN A 96 -1.25 36.22 -5.84
N PHE A 97 -1.57 35.00 -6.24
CA PHE A 97 -2.10 34.05 -5.29
C PHE A 97 -0.92 33.49 -4.51
N VAL A 98 -0.57 34.15 -3.40
CA VAL A 98 -0.10 33.39 -2.25
C VAL A 98 -1.30 32.50 -1.94
N THR A 99 -1.34 31.30 -2.53
CA THR A 99 -1.93 30.18 -1.84
C THR A 99 -1.12 30.12 -0.56
N GLU A 100 -1.62 30.70 0.53
CA GLU A 100 -1.38 30.03 1.79
C GLU A 100 -1.74 28.60 1.43
N GLU A 101 -0.70 27.74 1.32
CA GLU A 101 -0.92 26.31 1.38
C GLU A 101 -1.89 26.18 2.54
N PRO A 102 -3.11 25.66 2.33
CA PRO A 102 -3.95 25.43 3.45
C PRO A 102 -3.07 24.57 4.34
N LYS A 103 -2.53 25.19 5.39
CA LYS A 103 -2.06 24.46 6.55
C LYS A 103 -3.34 23.79 7.01
N PHE A 104 -3.64 22.62 6.39
CA PHE A 104 -4.39 21.63 7.07
C PHE A 104 -3.53 21.30 8.27
N ILE A 105 -3.75 22.06 9.34
CA ILE A 105 -3.61 21.52 10.65
C ILE A 105 -4.80 20.54 10.71
N PHE A 106 -4.68 19.41 9.98
CA PHE A 106 -5.11 18.20 10.59
C PHE A 106 -4.24 18.19 11.85
N GLU A 107 -4.82 18.48 12.98
CA GLU A 107 -4.35 17.80 14.16
C GLU A 107 -4.45 16.35 13.76
N ALA A 108 -3.35 15.84 13.23
CA ALA A 108 -3.17 14.41 13.06
C ALA A 108 -3.58 13.88 14.43
N PRO A 109 -4.61 13.04 14.54
CA PRO A 109 -5.01 12.53 15.82
C PRO A 109 -3.70 12.16 16.48
N LYS A 110 -3.42 12.70 17.70
CA LYS A 110 -2.14 12.47 18.39
C LYS A 110 -2.14 11.00 18.71
N PHE A 111 -1.72 10.20 17.72
CA PHE A 111 -1.58 8.76 17.86
C PHE A 111 -0.59 8.58 18.96
N THR A 112 -1.07 8.07 20.08
CA THR A 112 -0.19 7.71 21.16
C THR A 112 0.78 6.69 20.60
N LYS A 113 2.08 6.87 20.84
CA LYS A 113 3.15 5.92 20.44
C LYS A 113 2.90 4.50 20.94
N LYS A 114 1.87 4.31 21.77
CA LYS A 114 1.57 3.08 22.47
C LYS A 114 0.18 2.57 22.07
N ILE A 115 0.15 1.34 21.59
CA ILE A 115 -1.11 0.63 21.29
C ILE A 115 -1.75 0.23 22.63
N ASP A 116 -3.02 0.53 22.81
CA ASP A 116 -3.84 0.22 23.99
C ASP A 116 -4.43 -1.21 23.97
N LEU A 117 -3.74 -2.14 23.31
CA LEU A 117 -4.09 -3.56 23.26
C LEU A 117 -3.09 -4.40 24.03
N PRO A 118 -3.52 -5.56 24.56
CA PRO A 118 -2.61 -6.52 25.16
C PRO A 118 -1.63 -7.07 24.11
N LYS A 119 -0.41 -7.37 24.54
CA LYS A 119 0.53 -8.14 23.74
C LYS A 119 -0.04 -9.52 23.45
N ALA A 120 0.27 -10.08 22.28
CA ALA A 120 -0.17 -11.41 21.88
C ALA A 120 0.29 -12.51 22.84
N SER A 121 1.41 -12.30 23.54
CA SER A 121 1.92 -13.17 24.62
C SER A 121 1.06 -13.19 25.90
N LYS A 122 0.00 -12.38 25.99
CA LYS A 122 -0.90 -12.34 27.16
C LYS A 122 -2.17 -13.15 26.99
N ASP A 123 -2.38 -13.75 25.83
CA ASP A 123 -3.53 -14.62 25.54
C ASP A 123 -3.02 -15.92 24.86
N PRO A 124 -3.41 -17.10 25.34
CA PRO A 124 -2.88 -18.39 24.83
C PRO A 124 -3.25 -18.66 23.37
N ARG A 125 -4.30 -18.06 22.86
CA ARG A 125 -4.75 -18.25 21.46
C ARG A 125 -3.77 -17.62 20.45
N PRO A 126 -3.48 -16.31 20.51
CA PRO A 126 -2.50 -15.69 19.61
C PRO A 126 -1.07 -16.14 19.95
N GLU A 127 -0.74 -16.35 21.22
CA GLU A 127 0.57 -16.84 21.64
C GLU A 127 0.88 -18.21 21.02
N GLY A 128 -0.01 -19.19 21.19
CA GLY A 128 0.16 -20.52 20.61
C GLY A 128 0.28 -20.51 19.10
N TYR A 129 -0.52 -19.65 18.43
CA TYR A 129 -0.44 -19.46 16.99
C TYR A 129 0.93 -18.93 16.53
N LEU A 130 1.46 -17.92 17.22
CA LEU A 130 2.74 -17.28 16.87
C LEU A 130 3.92 -18.20 17.21
N VAL A 131 3.91 -18.85 18.38
CA VAL A 131 4.96 -19.79 18.79
C VAL A 131 5.05 -20.99 17.84
N ALA A 132 3.91 -21.55 17.41
CA ALA A 132 3.89 -22.64 16.43
C ALA A 132 4.52 -22.22 15.06
N ARG A 133 4.58 -20.93 14.79
CA ARG A 133 5.21 -20.34 13.60
C ARG A 133 6.64 -19.82 13.86
N LYS A 134 7.20 -20.10 15.03
CA LYS A 134 8.50 -19.55 15.48
C LYS A 134 8.57 -18.01 15.50
N LEU A 135 7.42 -17.34 15.63
CA LEU A 135 7.32 -15.89 15.73
C LEU A 135 7.35 -15.47 17.21
N ASP A 136 7.91 -14.29 17.48
CA ASP A 136 7.95 -13.71 18.83
C ASP A 136 6.61 -13.04 19.18
N PRO A 137 5.81 -13.58 20.13
CA PRO A 137 4.51 -13.00 20.50
C PRO A 137 4.61 -11.60 21.13
N GLN A 138 5.79 -11.18 21.58
CA GLN A 138 6.02 -9.85 22.16
C GLN A 138 6.01 -8.74 21.10
N LYS A 139 6.24 -9.06 19.84
CA LYS A 139 6.24 -8.10 18.73
C LYS A 139 4.82 -7.70 18.29
N PHE A 140 3.82 -8.49 18.63
CA PHE A 140 2.45 -8.35 18.15
C PHE A 140 1.48 -8.05 19.30
N TYR A 141 0.26 -7.64 18.93
CA TYR A 141 -0.83 -7.38 19.85
C TYR A 141 -2.04 -8.22 19.49
N PHE A 142 -3.06 -8.21 20.35
CA PHE A 142 -4.26 -9.01 20.15
C PHE A 142 -5.51 -8.17 20.39
N ALA A 143 -6.46 -8.24 19.48
CA ALA A 143 -7.76 -7.62 19.58
C ALA A 143 -8.87 -8.70 19.48
N GLU A 144 -9.65 -8.87 20.52
CA GLU A 144 -10.84 -9.73 20.49
C GLU A 144 -11.93 -9.15 19.56
N HIS A 145 -12.04 -7.83 19.54
CA HIS A 145 -13.01 -7.07 18.77
C HIS A 145 -12.29 -6.12 17.84
N PHE A 146 -11.70 -6.66 16.77
CA PHE A 146 -10.86 -5.91 15.85
C PHE A 146 -11.58 -4.70 15.22
N LYS A 147 -12.79 -4.90 14.71
CA LYS A 147 -13.55 -3.83 14.04
C LYS A 147 -13.95 -2.72 15.00
N LYS A 148 -14.36 -3.06 16.23
CA LYS A 148 -14.67 -2.08 17.27
C LYS A 148 -13.45 -1.29 17.66
N TRP A 149 -12.33 -1.97 17.87
CA TRP A 149 -11.09 -1.33 18.23
C TRP A 149 -10.59 -0.40 17.13
N VAL A 150 -10.60 -0.82 15.86
CA VAL A 150 -10.24 0.05 14.72
C VAL A 150 -11.16 1.27 14.66
N ASN A 151 -12.47 1.08 14.80
CA ASN A 151 -13.43 2.18 14.75
C ASN A 151 -13.28 3.18 15.89
N SER A 152 -12.67 2.81 17.03
CA SER A 152 -12.32 3.76 18.08
C SER A 152 -11.19 4.70 17.70
N HIS A 153 -10.36 4.32 16.73
CA HIS A 153 -9.27 5.14 16.20
C HIS A 153 -9.66 5.85 14.89
N LYS A 154 -10.30 5.11 13.97
CA LYS A 154 -10.77 5.63 12.69
C LYS A 154 -12.01 4.87 12.25
N HIS A 155 -13.13 5.55 12.04
CA HIS A 155 -14.34 4.92 11.55
C HIS A 155 -14.13 4.31 10.16
N THR A 156 -13.94 3.00 10.11
CA THR A 156 -13.60 2.23 8.92
C THR A 156 -14.69 1.22 8.55
N PHE A 157 -15.26 0.57 9.55
CA PHE A 157 -16.25 -0.48 9.38
C PHE A 157 -17.66 0.04 9.68
N SER A 158 -18.57 -0.08 8.72
CA SER A 158 -19.97 0.32 8.86
C SER A 158 -20.75 -0.57 9.83
N SER A 159 -20.30 -1.79 10.08
CA SER A 159 -20.92 -2.74 11.01
C SER A 159 -19.85 -3.51 11.79
N THR A 160 -20.09 -3.62 13.09
CA THR A 160 -19.30 -4.46 14.01
C THR A 160 -20.06 -5.68 14.50
N LYS A 161 -21.19 -6.03 13.85
CA LYS A 161 -22.08 -7.13 14.28
C LYS A 161 -21.38 -8.49 14.27
N TYR A 162 -20.49 -8.71 13.30
CA TYR A 162 -19.67 -9.93 13.17
C TYR A 162 -18.21 -9.50 13.29
N ASP A 163 -17.81 -9.13 14.50
CA ASP A 163 -16.44 -8.75 14.78
C ASP A 163 -15.58 -10.00 14.99
N GLU A 164 -14.32 -9.90 14.67
CA GLU A 164 -13.38 -11.02 14.63
C GLU A 164 -12.22 -10.77 15.56
N THR A 165 -11.72 -11.85 16.16
CA THR A 165 -10.45 -11.83 16.89
C THR A 165 -9.29 -11.80 15.89
N ARG A 166 -8.33 -10.90 16.11
CA ARG A 166 -7.17 -10.78 15.22
C ARG A 166 -5.88 -10.51 15.99
N ILE A 167 -4.80 -11.09 15.49
CA ILE A 167 -3.44 -10.64 15.83
C ILE A 167 -3.23 -9.32 15.11
N ILE A 168 -2.73 -8.32 15.84
CA ILE A 168 -2.50 -6.97 15.34
C ILE A 168 -1.01 -6.77 15.11
N ILE A 169 -0.68 -6.47 13.88
CA ILE A 169 0.65 -6.14 13.39
C ILE A 169 0.69 -4.63 13.22
N PRO A 170 1.40 -3.88 14.09
CA PRO A 170 1.42 -2.43 14.04
C PRO A 170 2.29 -1.91 12.90
N LEU A 171 1.85 -0.86 12.24
CA LEU A 171 2.63 -0.13 11.24
C LEU A 171 3.06 1.20 11.86
N PHE A 172 4.36 1.36 12.06
CA PHE A 172 4.95 2.59 12.59
C PHE A 172 5.68 3.36 11.49
N TYR A 173 5.54 4.68 11.53
CA TYR A 173 6.30 5.60 10.71
C TYR A 173 6.65 6.86 11.52
N ASN A 174 7.94 7.19 11.58
CA ASN A 174 8.47 8.26 12.43
C ASN A 174 7.99 8.11 13.90
N GLN A 175 8.04 6.89 14.42
CA GLN A 175 7.62 6.51 15.77
C GLN A 175 6.12 6.72 16.09
N ASN A 176 5.29 7.03 15.08
CA ASN A 176 3.85 7.12 15.23
C ASN A 176 3.17 5.86 14.68
N LEU A 177 2.12 5.42 15.36
CA LEU A 177 1.27 4.34 14.84
C LEU A 177 0.41 4.90 13.70
N VAL A 178 0.76 4.54 12.46
CA VAL A 178 0.09 5.05 11.26
C VAL A 178 -0.95 4.09 10.68
N GLY A 179 -0.94 2.85 11.12
CA GLY A 179 -1.88 1.84 10.68
C GLY A 179 -1.65 0.51 11.37
N VAL A 180 -2.49 -0.45 11.04
CA VAL A 180 -2.36 -1.83 11.51
C VAL A 180 -2.73 -2.81 10.42
N GLN A 181 -2.15 -4.00 10.48
CA GLN A 181 -2.63 -5.14 9.74
C GLN A 181 -3.17 -6.19 10.72
N GLY A 182 -4.42 -6.58 10.57
CA GLY A 182 -5.08 -7.58 11.41
C GLY A 182 -5.05 -8.96 10.75
N ARG A 183 -4.37 -9.93 11.35
CA ARG A 183 -4.35 -11.34 10.94
C ARG A 183 -5.42 -12.13 11.69
N THR A 184 -6.33 -12.78 10.96
CA THR A 184 -7.32 -13.65 11.60
C THR A 184 -6.69 -14.91 12.21
N LEU A 185 -7.25 -15.38 13.33
CA LEU A 185 -6.99 -16.69 13.88
C LEU A 185 -7.92 -17.77 13.29
N GLU A 186 -9.01 -17.38 12.64
CA GLU A 186 -10.00 -18.27 12.03
C GLU A 186 -9.55 -18.75 10.65
N ILE A 187 -8.53 -19.60 10.60
CA ILE A 187 -7.90 -20.03 9.33
C ILE A 187 -8.84 -20.94 8.51
N ALA A 188 -9.69 -21.68 9.17
CA ALA A 188 -10.58 -22.66 8.52
C ALA A 188 -11.83 -22.05 7.86
N ASN A 189 -12.12 -20.76 8.10
CA ASN A 189 -13.31 -20.11 7.56
C ASN A 189 -12.98 -19.36 6.25
N PRO A 190 -13.36 -19.87 5.07
CA PRO A 190 -13.03 -19.26 3.77
C PRO A 190 -13.74 -17.92 3.55
N LYS A 191 -14.74 -17.57 4.36
CA LYS A 191 -15.45 -16.29 4.29
C LYS A 191 -14.71 -15.18 5.02
N VAL A 192 -13.75 -15.52 5.88
CA VAL A 192 -12.96 -14.56 6.66
C VAL A 192 -11.72 -14.17 5.88
N VAL A 193 -11.55 -12.87 5.67
CA VAL A 193 -10.37 -12.34 4.99
C VAL A 193 -9.14 -12.55 5.87
N LYS A 194 -8.12 -13.22 5.33
CA LYS A 194 -6.87 -13.60 6.03
C LYS A 194 -6.17 -12.40 6.65
N TYR A 195 -6.00 -11.32 5.90
CA TYR A 195 -5.38 -10.08 6.35
C TYR A 195 -6.25 -8.87 6.02
N ILE A 196 -6.41 -7.98 6.98
CA ILE A 196 -7.07 -6.67 6.78
C ILE A 196 -6.08 -5.59 7.19
N THR A 197 -5.72 -4.71 6.27
CA THR A 197 -4.87 -3.54 6.56
C THR A 197 -5.72 -2.29 6.67
N VAL A 198 -5.61 -1.58 7.79
CA VAL A 198 -6.27 -0.30 8.03
C VAL A 198 -5.22 0.76 8.32
N MET A 199 -5.24 1.82 7.54
CA MET A 199 -4.39 2.99 7.77
C MET A 199 -5.15 4.02 8.58
N PHE A 200 -4.56 4.47 9.67
CA PHE A 200 -5.06 5.59 10.48
C PHE A 200 -4.66 6.92 9.84
N ASP A 201 -3.47 6.95 9.23
CA ASP A 201 -3.01 8.02 8.35
C ASP A 201 -2.96 7.50 6.90
N ASP A 202 -3.79 8.08 6.03
CA ASP A 202 -3.90 7.64 4.63
C ASP A 202 -2.69 8.03 3.77
N ASP A 203 -1.90 8.99 4.21
CA ASP A 203 -0.69 9.48 3.52
C ASP A 203 0.58 8.73 3.97
N ALA A 204 0.51 7.97 5.06
CA ALA A 204 1.62 7.18 5.57
C ALA A 204 1.88 5.89 4.75
N PRO A 205 3.11 5.38 4.76
CA PRO A 205 3.45 4.15 4.06
C PRO A 205 2.78 2.92 4.69
N LYS A 206 2.26 2.02 3.84
CA LYS A 206 1.75 0.70 4.26
C LYS A 206 2.89 -0.31 4.34
N ILE A 207 3.85 -0.03 5.20
CA ILE A 207 5.08 -0.79 5.33
C ILE A 207 5.26 -1.16 6.80
N TYR A 208 5.52 -2.44 7.06
CA TYR A 208 5.89 -2.93 8.37
C TYR A 208 7.41 -2.87 8.54
N GLY A 209 7.89 -2.48 9.72
CA GLY A 209 9.32 -2.46 10.07
C GLY A 209 10.11 -1.26 9.53
N LEU A 210 9.46 -0.25 8.92
CA LEU A 210 10.16 0.86 8.26
C LEU A 210 11.01 1.72 9.22
N ASP A 211 10.62 1.84 10.47
CA ASP A 211 11.36 2.60 11.49
C ASP A 211 12.52 1.80 12.12
N GLU A 212 12.58 0.48 11.85
CA GLU A 212 13.53 -0.44 12.50
C GLU A 212 14.75 -0.74 11.60
N VAL A 213 14.68 -0.41 10.30
CA VAL A 213 15.74 -0.76 9.34
C VAL A 213 16.81 0.30 9.20
N GLN A 214 18.05 -0.16 8.97
CA GLN A 214 19.20 0.65 8.61
C GLN A 214 19.18 0.89 7.09
N LYS A 215 18.75 2.09 6.68
CA LYS A 215 18.44 2.41 5.27
C LYS A 215 19.69 2.60 4.38
N ASP A 216 20.83 2.79 4.98
CA ASP A 216 22.16 2.87 4.35
C ASP A 216 22.73 1.48 3.97
N GLN A 217 22.14 0.42 4.51
CA GLN A 217 22.48 -0.96 4.19
C GLN A 217 21.52 -1.58 3.18
N THR A 218 21.76 -2.84 2.81
CA THR A 218 20.78 -3.63 2.06
C THR A 218 19.52 -3.82 2.90
N VAL A 219 18.37 -3.42 2.36
CA VAL A 219 17.07 -3.64 2.98
C VAL A 219 16.33 -4.72 2.20
N TYR A 220 15.92 -5.77 2.90
CA TYR A 220 15.12 -6.83 2.32
C TYR A 220 13.63 -6.48 2.37
N VAL A 221 12.92 -6.72 1.28
CA VAL A 221 11.52 -6.35 1.12
C VAL A 221 10.69 -7.59 0.86
N THR A 222 9.89 -7.98 1.85
CA THR A 222 8.99 -9.14 1.76
C THR A 222 7.55 -8.74 1.47
N GLU A 223 6.69 -9.73 1.14
CA GLU A 223 5.25 -9.51 0.99
C GLU A 223 4.53 -9.41 2.33
N GLY A 224 4.88 -10.28 3.26
CA GLY A 224 4.22 -10.44 4.54
C GLY A 224 5.05 -9.97 5.74
N PRO A 225 4.43 -9.31 6.74
CA PRO A 225 5.13 -8.89 7.95
C PRO A 225 5.74 -10.04 8.75
N PHE A 226 5.09 -11.21 8.79
CA PHE A 226 5.62 -12.36 9.50
C PHE A 226 6.93 -12.85 8.90
N ASP A 227 7.02 -12.89 7.57
CA ASP A 227 8.20 -13.32 6.85
C ASP A 227 9.38 -12.38 7.10
N SER A 228 9.13 -11.07 7.13
CA SER A 228 10.18 -10.08 7.39
C SER A 228 10.83 -10.23 8.76
N THR A 229 10.13 -10.80 9.76
CA THR A 229 10.70 -10.97 11.11
C THR A 229 11.81 -12.00 11.21
N PHE A 230 11.97 -12.86 10.22
CA PHE A 230 13.03 -13.88 10.14
C PHE A 230 14.28 -13.40 9.43
N ILE A 231 14.25 -12.20 8.84
CA ILE A 231 15.30 -11.66 7.99
C ILE A 231 15.89 -10.42 8.66
N ARG A 232 17.20 -10.32 8.67
CA ARG A 232 17.90 -9.12 9.17
C ARG A 232 17.63 -7.94 8.24
N ASN A 233 17.41 -6.77 8.83
CA ASN A 233 17.21 -5.52 8.12
C ASN A 233 16.10 -5.58 7.05
N ALA A 234 14.92 -6.09 7.43
CA ALA A 234 13.82 -6.35 6.51
C ALA A 234 12.57 -5.51 6.82
N ILE A 235 11.86 -5.17 5.76
CA ILE A 235 10.52 -4.58 5.81
C ILE A 235 9.51 -5.46 5.08
N ALA A 236 8.22 -5.24 5.32
CA ALA A 236 7.17 -5.92 4.55
C ALA A 236 6.17 -4.93 3.94
N MET A 237 5.77 -5.23 2.69
CA MET A 237 4.76 -4.47 1.96
C MET A 237 3.36 -4.96 2.36
N CYS A 238 2.68 -4.28 3.26
CA CYS A 238 1.31 -4.63 3.69
C CYS A 238 0.23 -4.33 2.64
N GLY A 239 0.57 -4.40 1.36
CA GLY A 239 -0.28 -4.10 0.22
C GLY A 239 0.44 -4.31 -1.11
N ALA A 240 0.12 -3.48 -2.11
CA ALA A 240 0.84 -3.50 -3.38
C ALA A 240 2.26 -2.93 -3.22
N ASP A 241 3.20 -3.42 -4.05
CA ASP A 241 4.55 -2.88 -4.10
C ASP A 241 4.54 -1.37 -4.32
N ALA A 242 5.36 -0.66 -3.56
CA ALA A 242 5.59 0.76 -3.69
C ALA A 242 7.07 1.03 -3.97
N ASP A 243 7.38 2.20 -4.49
CA ASP A 243 8.74 2.67 -4.64
C ASP A 243 9.31 3.03 -3.26
N VAL A 244 10.12 2.12 -2.70
CA VAL A 244 10.70 2.26 -1.36
C VAL A 244 11.78 3.33 -1.27
N SER A 245 12.29 3.84 -2.40
CA SER A 245 13.27 4.93 -2.44
C SER A 245 12.74 6.23 -1.83
N ARG A 246 11.40 6.43 -1.88
CA ARG A 246 10.71 7.56 -1.24
C ARG A 246 10.93 7.64 0.26
N TRP A 247 11.28 6.54 0.89
CA TRP A 247 11.55 6.45 2.33
C TRP A 247 13.05 6.27 2.63
N GLY A 248 13.91 6.57 1.64
CA GLY A 248 15.37 6.55 1.80
C GLY A 248 15.99 5.15 1.65
N ILE A 249 15.25 4.17 1.15
CA ILE A 249 15.77 2.82 0.89
C ILE A 249 16.24 2.76 -0.56
N ASN A 250 17.57 2.89 -0.76
CA ASN A 250 18.16 2.97 -2.08
C ASN A 250 18.73 1.62 -2.58
N ASN A 251 18.82 0.62 -1.70
CA ASN A 251 19.42 -0.67 -1.99
C ASN A 251 18.49 -1.84 -1.59
N PRO A 252 17.25 -1.91 -2.15
CA PRO A 252 16.32 -2.97 -1.81
C PRO A 252 16.68 -4.30 -2.48
N VAL A 253 16.37 -5.40 -1.78
CA VAL A 253 16.31 -6.76 -2.32
C VAL A 253 14.88 -7.25 -2.16
N TRP A 254 14.22 -7.54 -3.27
CA TRP A 254 12.83 -7.97 -3.28
C TRP A 254 12.72 -9.49 -3.11
N ILE A 255 11.88 -9.91 -2.17
CA ILE A 255 11.66 -11.31 -1.84
C ILE A 255 10.16 -11.59 -1.96
N TYR A 256 9.81 -12.51 -2.83
CA TYR A 256 8.44 -12.94 -3.08
C TYR A 256 8.28 -14.40 -2.65
N ASP A 257 7.03 -14.79 -2.41
CA ASP A 257 6.68 -16.18 -2.14
C ASP A 257 7.19 -17.10 -3.27
N ASN A 258 7.58 -18.31 -2.93
CA ASN A 258 8.05 -19.32 -3.87
C ASN A 258 6.86 -19.96 -4.62
N GLU A 259 6.15 -19.15 -5.40
CA GLU A 259 4.99 -19.57 -6.18
C GLU A 259 5.21 -19.41 -7.70
N PRO A 260 6.02 -20.26 -8.35
CA PRO A 260 6.39 -20.11 -9.77
C PRO A 260 5.22 -20.27 -10.76
N ARG A 261 4.04 -20.72 -10.29
CA ARG A 261 2.80 -20.80 -11.06
C ARG A 261 1.82 -19.66 -10.78
N ASN A 262 2.12 -18.79 -9.85
CA ASN A 262 1.28 -17.63 -9.53
C ASN A 262 1.59 -16.48 -10.49
N ALA A 263 0.67 -16.18 -11.41
CA ALA A 263 0.86 -15.15 -12.42
C ALA A 263 1.13 -13.75 -11.85
N GLU A 264 0.61 -13.44 -10.65
CA GLU A 264 0.86 -12.15 -10.00
C GLU A 264 2.30 -12.06 -9.49
N ILE A 265 2.79 -13.10 -8.79
CA ILE A 265 4.18 -13.19 -8.30
C ILE A 265 5.16 -13.15 -9.47
N VAL A 266 4.94 -13.97 -10.50
CA VAL A 266 5.76 -14.01 -11.72
C VAL A 266 5.82 -12.63 -12.39
N ALA A 267 4.71 -11.93 -12.49
CA ALA A 267 4.66 -10.57 -13.07
C ALA A 267 5.41 -9.54 -12.21
N ARG A 268 5.34 -9.65 -10.87
CA ARG A 268 6.04 -8.75 -9.94
C ARG A 268 7.57 -8.95 -10.03
N ILE A 269 8.04 -10.19 -9.98
CA ILE A 269 9.47 -10.52 -10.14
C ILE A 269 9.97 -10.01 -11.50
N LYS A 270 9.26 -10.32 -12.61
CA LYS A 270 9.61 -9.85 -13.94
C LYS A 270 9.74 -8.33 -14.02
N ARG A 271 8.79 -7.59 -13.41
CA ARG A 271 8.83 -6.13 -13.38
C ARG A 271 10.08 -5.60 -12.67
N ASN A 272 10.45 -6.21 -11.53
CA ASN A 272 11.62 -5.77 -10.78
C ASN A 272 12.91 -6.08 -11.53
N ILE A 273 13.02 -7.23 -12.17
CA ILE A 273 14.17 -7.56 -13.06
C ILE A 273 14.28 -6.55 -14.20
N THR A 274 13.15 -6.22 -14.87
CA THR A 274 13.12 -5.22 -15.95
C THR A 274 13.56 -3.84 -15.48
N ASN A 275 13.28 -3.49 -14.23
CA ASN A 275 13.70 -2.23 -13.59
C ASN A 275 15.10 -2.31 -12.98
N ASN A 276 15.88 -3.34 -13.31
CA ASN A 276 17.22 -3.60 -12.79
C ASN A 276 17.31 -3.65 -11.25
N GLN A 277 16.21 -4.06 -10.60
CA GLN A 277 16.15 -4.27 -9.16
C GLN A 277 16.73 -5.64 -8.80
N ARG A 278 17.29 -5.74 -7.59
CA ARG A 278 17.72 -7.03 -7.03
C ARG A 278 16.53 -7.83 -6.55
N VAL A 279 16.48 -9.11 -6.91
CA VAL A 279 15.40 -10.03 -6.52
C VAL A 279 15.97 -11.35 -6.06
N VAL A 280 15.30 -11.99 -5.12
CA VAL A 280 15.58 -13.39 -4.76
C VAL A 280 14.86 -14.29 -5.74
N ILE A 281 15.58 -15.27 -6.30
CA ILE A 281 14.99 -16.36 -7.10
C ILE A 281 15.29 -17.65 -6.35
N TRP A 282 14.27 -18.26 -5.82
CA TRP A 282 14.39 -19.46 -5.02
C TRP A 282 14.95 -20.63 -5.83
N PRO A 283 15.83 -21.47 -5.24
CA PRO A 283 16.32 -22.69 -5.88
C PRO A 283 15.18 -23.66 -6.18
N SER A 284 15.38 -24.51 -7.20
CA SER A 284 14.33 -25.44 -7.65
C SER A 284 14.05 -26.63 -6.73
N ASP A 285 14.95 -26.90 -5.79
CA ASP A 285 14.88 -27.92 -4.76
C ASP A 285 14.15 -27.46 -3.49
N ILE A 286 13.76 -26.19 -3.41
CA ILE A 286 12.95 -25.63 -2.33
C ILE A 286 11.47 -25.82 -2.68
N GLU A 287 10.75 -26.59 -1.85
CA GLU A 287 9.34 -26.88 -2.02
C GLU A 287 8.45 -25.94 -1.19
N GLU A 288 8.98 -25.38 -0.12
CA GLU A 288 8.29 -24.47 0.77
C GLU A 288 7.83 -23.22 0.04
N LYS A 289 6.61 -22.81 0.34
CA LYS A 289 5.93 -21.71 -0.35
C LYS A 289 6.43 -20.34 0.10
N ASP A 290 6.61 -20.15 1.41
CA ASP A 290 6.96 -18.87 2.01
C ASP A 290 8.11 -19.01 3.02
N ILE A 291 8.67 -17.89 3.45
CA ILE A 291 9.80 -17.85 4.38
C ILE A 291 9.44 -18.51 5.70
N ASN A 292 8.21 -18.36 6.19
CA ASN A 292 7.82 -19.00 7.45
C ASN A 292 7.84 -20.53 7.33
N GLU A 293 7.35 -21.10 6.23
CA GLU A 293 7.43 -22.54 5.98
C GLU A 293 8.89 -23.01 5.91
N MET A 294 9.77 -22.27 5.22
CA MET A 294 11.20 -22.56 5.15
C MET A 294 11.87 -22.59 6.54
N VAL A 295 11.55 -21.61 7.39
CA VAL A 295 12.04 -21.58 8.79
C VAL A 295 11.51 -22.77 9.61
N LEU A 296 10.25 -23.16 9.39
CA LEU A 296 9.66 -24.33 10.08
C LEU A 296 10.34 -25.63 9.66
N SER A 297 10.72 -25.75 8.38
CA SER A 297 11.49 -26.89 7.83
C SER A 297 12.97 -26.87 8.27
N GLY A 298 13.42 -25.83 8.99
CA GLY A 298 14.78 -25.74 9.53
C GLY A 298 15.83 -25.20 8.56
N LEU A 299 15.40 -24.56 7.45
CA LEU A 299 16.31 -23.95 6.47
C LEU A 299 16.94 -22.66 7.02
N ASP A 300 18.19 -22.41 6.68
CA ASP A 300 18.87 -21.13 6.93
C ASP A 300 18.44 -20.10 5.87
N VAL A 301 17.30 -19.48 6.10
CA VAL A 301 16.67 -18.56 5.15
C VAL A 301 17.54 -17.35 4.84
N GLN A 302 18.27 -16.82 5.84
CA GLN A 302 19.11 -15.64 5.62
C GLN A 302 20.24 -15.95 4.62
N SER A 303 20.97 -17.05 4.82
CA SER A 303 22.04 -17.49 3.91
C SER A 303 21.50 -17.84 2.53
N MET A 304 20.32 -18.44 2.45
CA MET A 304 19.67 -18.74 1.18
C MET A 304 19.29 -17.47 0.39
N ILE A 305 18.73 -16.46 1.05
CA ILE A 305 18.39 -15.17 0.43
C ILE A 305 19.66 -14.50 -0.11
N GLU A 306 20.72 -14.44 0.71
CA GLU A 306 21.99 -13.83 0.31
C GLU A 306 22.63 -14.54 -0.90
N SER A 307 22.59 -15.87 -0.93
CA SER A 307 23.17 -16.69 -2.01
C SER A 307 22.32 -16.71 -3.29
N ASN A 308 21.03 -16.36 -3.20
CA ASN A 308 20.09 -16.43 -4.33
C ASN A 308 19.50 -15.05 -4.70
N THR A 309 20.23 -13.98 -4.37
CA THR A 309 19.90 -12.61 -4.77
C THR A 309 20.59 -12.29 -6.10
N TYR A 310 19.79 -11.97 -7.12
CA TYR A 310 20.26 -11.71 -8.48
C TYR A 310 19.75 -10.38 -9.02
N SER A 311 20.42 -9.85 -10.05
CA SER A 311 19.99 -8.67 -10.82
C SER A 311 20.36 -8.81 -12.30
N GLY A 312 19.80 -7.95 -13.16
CA GLY A 312 20.15 -7.88 -14.58
C GLY A 312 19.95 -9.19 -15.36
N LEU A 313 20.96 -9.56 -16.16
CA LEU A 313 20.89 -10.75 -17.02
C LEU A 313 20.84 -12.04 -16.21
N GLU A 314 21.61 -12.14 -15.13
CA GLU A 314 21.61 -13.33 -14.27
C GLU A 314 20.23 -13.59 -13.66
N ALA A 315 19.59 -12.54 -13.12
CA ALA A 315 18.22 -12.64 -12.63
C ALA A 315 17.25 -13.10 -13.72
N THR A 316 17.42 -12.61 -14.96
CA THR A 316 16.59 -13.00 -16.10
C THR A 316 16.74 -14.51 -16.42
N LEU A 317 17.96 -15.03 -16.44
CA LEU A 317 18.23 -16.43 -16.69
C LEU A 317 17.66 -17.33 -15.59
N LYS A 318 17.94 -17.03 -14.32
CA LYS A 318 17.41 -17.77 -13.17
C LYS A 318 15.88 -17.73 -13.14
N PHE A 319 15.26 -16.55 -13.35
CA PHE A 319 13.82 -16.40 -13.42
C PHE A 319 13.16 -17.22 -14.53
N THR A 320 13.79 -17.30 -15.70
CA THR A 320 13.26 -18.08 -16.83
C THR A 320 13.19 -19.56 -16.50
N THR A 321 14.15 -20.08 -15.72
CA THR A 321 14.16 -21.46 -15.26
C THR A 321 13.18 -21.69 -14.08
N TRP A 322 13.05 -20.71 -13.18
CA TRP A 322 12.20 -20.81 -11.98
C TRP A 322 10.71 -20.75 -12.31
N LYS A 323 10.28 -19.84 -13.19
CA LYS A 323 8.85 -19.69 -13.53
C LYS A 323 8.30 -20.93 -14.24
N LYS A 324 7.06 -21.29 -13.95
CA LYS A 324 6.35 -22.44 -14.53
C LYS A 324 5.06 -22.05 -15.28
N ILE A 325 5.01 -20.81 -15.78
CA ILE A 325 3.92 -20.24 -16.61
C ILE A 325 4.49 -19.38 -17.72
#